data_449f52b7cb96de6ae008cbd5d05c695e
#
_entry.id   449f52b7cb96de6ae008cbd5d05c695e
#
_cell.length_a   1.000
_cell.length_b   1.000
_cell.length_c   1.000
_cell.angle_alpha   90.00
_cell.angle_beta   90.00
_cell.angle_gamma   90.00
#
_symmetry.space_group_name_H-M   'P 1'
#
loop_
_entity.id
_entity.type
_entity.pdbx_description
1 polymer ?
#
loop_
_entity_poly.entity_id
_entity_poly.type
_entity_poly.pdbx_seq_one_letter_code
_entity_poly.pdbx_strand_id
1 'polypeptide(L)'
;MSATAESFLPLKPVHFHILLSLAARATHGYGVRQQVEERTAGRIVLVAGTLYETLQRLTRDGLVEETETPPEQEERASSRWRFSRATALAKQVLALEVARLESDIAAARAELPAIG
;
A
#
# COMPACT_ATOMS: atom_id res chain seq x y z
N MET A 1 1.13 19.70 -13.99
CA MET A 1 1.52 18.43 -14.63
C MET A 1 1.17 17.26 -13.72
N SER A 2 0.63 16.21 -14.31
CA SER A 2 0.36 15.00 -13.54
C SER A 2 1.67 14.29 -13.22
N ALA A 3 1.76 13.74 -12.01
CA ALA A 3 2.92 12.97 -11.60
C ALA A 3 3.01 11.68 -12.42
N THR A 4 4.22 11.27 -12.77
CA THR A 4 4.44 9.99 -13.43
C THR A 4 4.64 8.92 -12.37
N ALA A 5 4.37 7.66 -12.73
CA ALA A 5 4.54 6.55 -11.79
C ALA A 5 5.98 6.50 -11.26
N GLU A 6 6.96 6.73 -12.11
CA GLU A 6 8.38 6.69 -11.74
C GLU A 6 8.74 7.73 -10.67
N SER A 7 8.03 8.86 -10.63
CA SER A 7 8.34 9.94 -9.68
C SER A 7 8.10 9.55 -8.23
N PHE A 8 7.36 8.47 -7.99
CA PHE A 8 7.08 8.00 -6.64
C PHE A 8 8.11 7.00 -6.12
N LEU A 9 9.04 6.57 -6.96
CA LEU A 9 10.02 5.55 -6.59
C LEU A 9 11.29 6.17 -5.99
N PRO A 10 11.93 5.53 -5.02
CA PRO A 10 11.47 4.31 -4.36
C PRO A 10 10.35 4.61 -3.35
N LEU A 11 9.45 3.66 -3.18
CA LEU A 11 8.41 3.79 -2.17
C LEU A 11 8.98 3.52 -0.78
N LYS A 12 8.50 4.27 0.21
CA LYS A 12 8.79 3.90 1.60
C LYS A 12 8.11 2.57 1.90
N PRO A 13 8.73 1.70 2.72
CA PRO A 13 8.13 0.40 3.03
C PRO A 13 6.69 0.49 3.55
N VAL A 14 6.39 1.48 4.41
CA VAL A 14 5.04 1.68 4.93
C VAL A 14 4.06 2.00 3.79
N HIS A 15 4.45 2.88 2.87
CA HIS A 15 3.61 3.24 1.74
C HIS A 15 3.38 2.05 0.80
N PHE A 16 4.44 1.26 0.57
CA PHE A 16 4.34 0.06 -0.24
C PHE A 16 3.28 -0.89 0.32
N HIS A 17 3.34 -1.17 1.61
CA HIS A 17 2.42 -2.12 2.24
C HIS A 17 0.99 -1.59 2.29
N ILE A 18 0.80 -0.30 2.55
CA ILE A 18 -0.54 0.31 2.54
C ILE A 18 -1.15 0.20 1.14
N LEU A 19 -0.39 0.61 0.11
CA LEU A 19 -0.88 0.57 -1.27
C LEU A 19 -1.16 -0.86 -1.72
N LEU A 20 -0.31 -1.80 -1.33
CA LEU A 20 -0.50 -3.21 -1.67
C LEU A 20 -1.81 -3.74 -1.09
N SER A 21 -2.12 -3.41 0.16
CA SER A 21 -3.36 -3.81 0.79
C SER A 21 -4.58 -3.25 0.05
N LEU A 22 -4.51 -1.97 -0.35
CA LEU A 22 -5.61 -1.31 -1.05
C LEU A 22 -5.70 -1.73 -2.52
N ALA A 23 -4.62 -2.22 -3.12
CA ALA A 23 -4.64 -2.77 -4.47
C ALA A 23 -5.28 -4.15 -4.50
N ALA A 24 -5.12 -4.92 -3.42
CA ALA A 24 -5.71 -6.25 -3.32
C ALA A 24 -7.23 -6.17 -3.20
N ARG A 25 -7.74 -5.21 -2.43
CA ARG A 25 -9.17 -4.98 -2.29
C ARG A 25 -9.42 -3.62 -1.64
N ALA A 26 -10.59 -3.05 -1.91
CA ALA A 26 -11.03 -1.87 -1.17
C ALA A 26 -11.26 -2.26 0.29
N THR A 27 -10.77 -1.44 1.22
CA THR A 27 -10.95 -1.69 2.65
C THR A 27 -10.85 -0.37 3.43
N HIS A 28 -11.04 -0.45 4.72
CA HIS A 28 -10.98 0.69 5.64
C HIS A 28 -9.65 0.66 6.41
N GLY A 29 -9.38 1.72 7.18
CA GLY A 29 -8.12 1.87 7.89
C GLY A 29 -7.77 0.70 8.81
N TYR A 30 -8.75 0.20 9.55
CA TYR A 30 -8.52 -0.95 10.42
C TYR A 30 -8.10 -2.19 9.61
N GLY A 31 -8.75 -2.42 8.47
CA GLY A 31 -8.39 -3.53 7.59
C GLY A 31 -6.98 -3.41 7.04
N VAL A 32 -6.57 -2.19 6.67
CA VAL A 32 -5.19 -1.94 6.22
C VAL A 32 -4.20 -2.27 7.33
N ARG A 33 -4.45 -1.77 8.54
CA ARG A 33 -3.57 -2.01 9.69
C ARG A 33 -3.39 -3.50 9.94
N GLN A 34 -4.49 -4.24 9.94
CA GLN A 34 -4.48 -5.67 10.21
C GLN A 34 -3.70 -6.43 9.14
N GLN A 35 -3.94 -6.12 7.87
CA GLN A 35 -3.25 -6.78 6.76
C GLN A 35 -1.76 -6.51 6.76
N VAL A 36 -1.36 -5.26 7.02
CA VAL A 36 0.06 -4.89 7.04
C VAL A 36 0.77 -5.59 8.19
N GLU A 37 0.15 -5.61 9.38
CA GLU A 37 0.74 -6.29 10.52
C GLU A 37 0.92 -7.79 10.25
N GLU A 38 -0.10 -8.45 9.70
CA GLU A 38 -0.02 -9.87 9.38
C GLU A 38 1.04 -10.15 8.30
N ARG A 39 1.03 -9.36 7.22
CA ARG A 39 1.96 -9.59 6.10
C ARG A 39 3.41 -9.41 6.52
N THR A 40 3.67 -8.49 7.44
CA THR A 40 5.03 -8.20 7.89
C THR A 40 5.42 -8.95 9.15
N ALA A 41 4.56 -9.87 9.61
CA ALA A 41 4.79 -10.62 10.85
C ALA A 41 5.07 -9.69 12.04
N GLY A 42 4.33 -8.59 12.11
CA GLY A 42 4.43 -7.62 13.19
C GLY A 42 5.60 -6.64 13.09
N ARG A 43 6.39 -6.70 12.01
CA ARG A 43 7.50 -5.76 11.83
C ARG A 43 7.03 -4.34 11.58
N ILE A 44 5.86 -4.19 10.96
CA ILE A 44 5.24 -2.88 10.75
C ILE A 44 3.89 -2.89 11.46
N VAL A 45 3.77 -2.02 12.46
CA VAL A 45 2.52 -1.82 13.19
C VAL A 45 2.11 -0.37 12.97
N LEU A 46 0.95 -0.16 12.33
CA LEU A 46 0.49 1.17 12.00
C LEU A 46 -0.33 1.77 13.13
N VAL A 47 0.06 2.95 13.57
CA VAL A 47 -0.73 3.74 14.53
C VAL A 47 -1.83 4.47 13.77
N ALA A 48 -3.04 4.49 14.30
CA ALA A 48 -4.20 5.04 13.62
C ALA A 48 -3.99 6.46 13.08
N GLY A 49 -3.45 7.36 13.92
CA GLY A 49 -3.22 8.75 13.50
C GLY A 49 -2.26 8.84 12.32
N THR A 50 -1.14 8.13 12.39
CA THR A 50 -0.15 8.09 11.32
C THR A 50 -0.74 7.50 10.04
N LEU A 51 -1.54 6.45 10.18
CA LEU A 51 -2.21 5.83 9.03
C LEU A 51 -3.12 6.83 8.33
N TYR A 52 -3.96 7.55 9.09
CA TYR A 52 -4.89 8.52 8.48
C TYR A 52 -4.15 9.65 7.78
N GLU A 53 -3.07 10.16 8.38
CA GLU A 53 -2.25 11.18 7.73
C GLU A 53 -1.63 10.67 6.44
N THR A 54 -1.14 9.44 6.45
CA THR A 54 -0.54 8.82 5.28
C THR A 54 -1.59 8.60 4.19
N LEU A 55 -2.78 8.11 4.56
CA LEU A 55 -3.87 7.93 3.59
C LEU A 55 -4.28 9.25 2.95
N GLN A 56 -4.36 10.33 3.73
CA GLN A 56 -4.66 11.65 3.20
C GLN A 56 -3.60 12.11 2.19
N ARG A 57 -2.33 11.90 2.51
CA ARG A 57 -1.23 12.25 1.60
C ARG A 57 -1.32 11.44 0.31
N LEU A 58 -1.51 10.13 0.42
CA LEU A 58 -1.61 9.25 -0.75
C LEU A 58 -2.82 9.61 -1.61
N THR A 59 -3.91 10.04 -0.98
CA THR A 59 -5.09 10.50 -1.70
C THR A 59 -4.80 11.78 -2.48
N ARG A 60 -4.11 12.74 -1.86
CA ARG A 60 -3.72 13.98 -2.54
C ARG A 60 -2.77 13.72 -3.71
N ASP A 61 -1.93 12.69 -3.58
CA ASP A 61 -0.98 12.32 -4.63
C ASP A 61 -1.62 11.50 -5.76
N GLY A 62 -2.90 11.17 -5.63
CA GLY A 62 -3.61 10.40 -6.66
C GLY A 62 -3.37 8.91 -6.61
N LEU A 63 -2.82 8.39 -5.51
CA LEU A 63 -2.53 6.97 -5.37
C LEU A 63 -3.63 6.20 -4.65
N VAL A 64 -4.47 6.90 -3.90
CA VAL A 64 -5.59 6.32 -3.16
C VAL A 64 -6.83 7.13 -3.48
N GLU A 65 -7.98 6.45 -3.58
CA GLU A 65 -9.27 7.12 -3.72
C GLU A 65 -10.28 6.48 -2.80
N GLU A 66 -11.22 7.30 -2.29
CA GLU A 66 -12.32 6.80 -1.48
C GLU A 66 -13.30 6.06 -2.38
N THR A 67 -13.93 5.04 -1.85
CA THR A 67 -14.93 4.26 -2.56
C THR A 67 -16.06 3.89 -1.61
N GLU A 68 -17.15 3.43 -2.17
CA GLU A 68 -18.30 2.96 -1.37
C GLU A 68 -17.95 1.65 -0.68
N THR A 69 -18.65 1.36 0.42
CA THR A 69 -18.51 0.09 1.12
C THR A 69 -18.86 -1.05 0.16
N PRO A 70 -17.96 -2.04 -0.01
CA PRO A 70 -18.26 -3.20 -0.84
C PRO A 70 -19.51 -3.92 -0.31
N PRO A 71 -20.39 -4.43 -1.20
CA PRO A 71 -21.63 -5.10 -0.78
C PRO A 71 -21.41 -6.23 0.22
N GLU A 72 -20.35 -6.99 0.08
CA GLU A 72 -20.04 -8.11 0.97
C GLU A 72 -19.66 -7.67 2.38
N GLN A 73 -19.44 -6.37 2.60
CA GLN A 73 -19.06 -5.83 3.90
C GLN A 73 -20.07 -4.87 4.49
N GLU A 74 -21.18 -4.60 3.81
CA GLU A 74 -22.17 -3.64 4.26
C GLU A 74 -22.74 -3.94 5.64
N GLU A 75 -23.00 -5.21 5.93
CA GLU A 75 -23.58 -5.62 7.21
C GLU A 75 -22.62 -5.44 8.38
N ARG A 76 -21.32 -5.47 8.12
CA ARG A 76 -20.29 -5.37 9.16
C ARG A 76 -19.68 -3.98 9.25
N ALA A 77 -19.92 -3.15 8.25
CA ALA A 77 -19.30 -1.84 8.19
C ALA A 77 -19.95 -0.88 9.16
N SER A 78 -19.12 -0.17 9.93
CA SER A 78 -19.55 0.98 10.70
C SER A 78 -19.80 2.13 9.72
N SER A 79 -20.80 2.98 9.99
CA SER A 79 -21.02 4.18 9.21
C SER A 79 -19.85 5.15 9.26
N ARG A 80 -18.94 4.95 10.21
CA ARG A 80 -17.73 5.76 10.35
C ARG A 80 -16.57 5.24 9.52
N TRP A 81 -16.63 4.02 9.02
CA TRP A 81 -15.58 3.44 8.22
C TRP A 81 -15.61 4.02 6.81
N ARG A 82 -14.47 4.58 6.42
CA ARG A 82 -14.29 5.08 5.07
C ARG A 82 -13.49 4.04 4.29
N PHE A 83 -14.09 3.56 3.22
CA PHE A 83 -13.43 2.59 2.36
C PHE A 83 -12.61 3.31 1.31
N SER A 84 -11.45 2.76 1.03
CA SER A 84 -10.51 3.29 0.06
C SER A 84 -9.97 2.16 -0.79
N ARG A 85 -9.43 2.53 -1.94
CA ARG A 85 -8.76 1.59 -2.84
C ARG A 85 -7.58 2.25 -3.51
N ALA A 86 -6.66 1.45 -4.03
CA ALA A 86 -5.55 1.95 -4.83
C ALA A 86 -6.07 2.34 -6.22
N THR A 87 -5.56 3.47 -6.73
CA THR A 87 -5.89 3.93 -8.09
C THR A 87 -5.11 3.14 -9.14
N ALA A 88 -5.47 3.32 -10.41
CA ALA A 88 -4.69 2.75 -11.52
C ALA A 88 -3.24 3.23 -11.48
N LEU A 89 -3.01 4.51 -11.15
CA LEU A 89 -1.65 5.04 -11.00
C LEU A 89 -0.90 4.29 -9.91
N ALA A 90 -1.53 4.06 -8.76
CA ALA A 90 -0.89 3.33 -7.67
C ALA A 90 -0.49 1.92 -8.08
N LYS A 91 -1.32 1.25 -8.86
CA LYS A 91 -1.00 -0.10 -9.35
C LYS A 91 0.21 -0.08 -10.27
N GLN A 92 0.34 0.96 -11.10
CA GLN A 92 1.54 1.15 -11.93
C GLN A 92 2.78 1.38 -11.07
N VAL A 93 2.65 2.22 -10.04
CA VAL A 93 3.75 2.50 -9.11
C VAL A 93 4.20 1.20 -8.41
N LEU A 94 3.22 0.41 -7.95
CA LEU A 94 3.52 -0.87 -7.30
C LEU A 94 4.24 -1.83 -8.24
N ALA A 95 3.81 -1.93 -9.49
CA ALA A 95 4.45 -2.80 -10.47
C ALA A 95 5.90 -2.39 -10.72
N LEU A 96 6.16 -1.09 -10.84
CA LEU A 96 7.51 -0.57 -11.02
C LEU A 96 8.37 -0.81 -9.77
N GLU A 97 7.79 -0.65 -8.59
CA GLU A 97 8.52 -0.90 -7.35
C GLU A 97 8.88 -2.37 -7.21
N VAL A 98 7.97 -3.27 -7.56
CA VAL A 98 8.26 -4.71 -7.54
C VAL A 98 9.44 -5.03 -8.47
N ALA A 99 9.43 -4.48 -9.68
CA ALA A 99 10.53 -4.69 -10.63
C ALA A 99 11.85 -4.15 -10.10
N ARG A 100 11.81 -2.98 -9.46
CA ARG A 100 12.99 -2.38 -8.85
C ARG A 100 13.55 -3.26 -7.73
N LEU A 101 12.65 -3.74 -6.85
CA LEU A 101 13.05 -4.61 -5.74
C LEU A 101 13.60 -5.95 -6.24
N GLU A 102 13.00 -6.51 -7.28
CA GLU A 102 13.51 -7.76 -7.87
C GLU A 102 14.92 -7.57 -8.42
N SER A 103 15.18 -6.45 -9.08
CA SER A 103 16.49 -6.12 -9.59
C SER A 103 17.52 -5.99 -8.46
N ASP A 104 17.13 -5.31 -7.37
CA ASP A 104 18.00 -5.16 -6.21
C ASP A 104 18.29 -6.50 -5.55
N ILE A 105 17.30 -7.36 -5.44
CA ILE A 105 17.46 -8.70 -4.88
C ILE A 105 18.43 -9.52 -5.75
N ALA A 106 18.27 -9.47 -7.07
CA ALA A 106 19.16 -10.19 -7.98
C ALA A 106 20.60 -9.70 -7.83
N ALA A 107 20.79 -8.39 -7.73
CA ALA A 107 22.13 -7.82 -7.51
C ALA A 107 22.73 -8.29 -6.18
N ALA A 108 21.93 -8.28 -5.12
CA ALA A 108 22.39 -8.70 -3.80
C ALA A 108 22.80 -10.18 -3.81
N ARG A 109 22.02 -11.02 -4.47
CA ARG A 109 22.34 -12.46 -4.57
C ARG A 109 23.60 -12.71 -5.34
N ALA A 110 23.87 -11.89 -6.37
CA ALA A 110 25.10 -12.00 -7.15
C ALA A 110 26.33 -11.61 -6.33
N GLU A 111 26.20 -10.57 -5.49
CA GLU A 111 27.29 -10.08 -4.67
C GLU A 111 27.47 -10.88 -3.36
N LEU A 112 26.42 -11.53 -2.89
CA LEU A 112 26.38 -12.21 -1.60
C LEU A 112 25.90 -13.66 -1.77
N PRO A 113 26.63 -14.50 -2.54
CA PRO A 113 26.16 -15.85 -2.86
C PRO A 113 25.96 -16.76 -1.64
N ALA A 114 26.61 -16.42 -0.52
CA ALA A 114 26.49 -17.20 0.72
C ALA A 114 25.13 -17.01 1.42
N ILE A 115 24.35 -16.04 1.03
CA ILE A 115 23.03 -15.80 1.60
C ILE A 115 22.05 -16.88 1.18
N GLY A 116 22.26 -17.48 0.07
CA GLY A 116 21.55 -18.64 -0.51
C GLY A 116 20.12 -18.83 -0.17
#